data_8bbf6238abff95cd5db4cfae16e64b58
#
_entry.id   8bbf6238abff95cd5db4cfae16e64b58
#
_cell.length_a   1.000
_cell.length_b   1.000
_cell.length_c   1.000
_cell.angle_alpha   90.00
_cell.angle_beta   90.00
_cell.angle_gamma   90.00
#
_symmetry.space_group_name_H-M   'P 1'
#
loop_
_entity.id
_entity.type
_entity.pdbx_description
1 polymer ?
#
loop_
_entity_poly.entity_id
_entity_poly.type
_entity_poly.pdbx_seq_one_letter_code
_entity_poly.pdbx_strand_id
1 'polypeptide(L)'
;MTRQTPPSVQIHHTGHDHWILSIQDTSGTVFLLDSKNPRQTVSASTQIQMSRIYSSNGNMIPVNLPTVQQQTNSIDCGVFAIAYATEFCFNQYTGGKGLTFNTSVMRDHLLQCLSNKQLQPFPKVQPKKILK
;
A
#
# COMPACT_ATOMS: atom_id res chain seq x y z
N MET A 1 6.37 -2.68 19.21
CA MET A 1 6.64 -2.09 17.90
C MET A 1 7.23 -0.71 18.08
N THR A 2 8.33 -0.42 17.44
CA THR A 2 9.02 0.86 17.55
C THR A 2 8.37 1.90 16.65
N ARG A 3 8.42 3.18 17.06
CA ARG A 3 7.99 4.29 16.20
C ARG A 3 8.79 4.30 14.91
N GLN A 4 8.13 4.60 13.80
CA GLN A 4 8.76 4.76 12.52
C GLN A 4 9.22 6.21 12.31
N THR A 5 10.39 6.38 11.70
CA THR A 5 10.89 7.69 11.29
C THR A 5 10.49 7.95 9.84
N PRO A 6 9.85 9.09 9.51
CA PRO A 6 9.48 9.39 8.13
C PRO A 6 10.69 9.58 7.20
N PRO A 7 10.62 9.14 5.93
CA PRO A 7 9.51 8.37 5.35
C PRO A 7 9.56 6.91 5.76
N SER A 8 8.41 6.27 5.85
CA SER A 8 8.36 4.86 6.26
C SER A 8 7.15 4.17 5.64
N VAL A 9 7.24 2.84 5.54
CA VAL A 9 6.14 1.98 5.14
C VAL A 9 6.03 0.82 6.12
N GLN A 10 4.80 0.36 6.33
CA GLN A 10 4.55 -0.79 7.20
C GLN A 10 3.41 -1.62 6.62
N ILE A 11 3.66 -2.91 6.44
CA ILE A 11 2.62 -3.85 6.05
C ILE A 11 1.94 -4.35 7.31
N HIS A 12 0.60 -4.34 7.31
CA HIS A 12 -0.22 -4.77 8.44
C HIS A 12 -1.08 -5.95 8.06
N HIS A 13 -1.26 -6.88 9.00
CA HIS A 13 -2.29 -7.91 8.91
C HIS A 13 -3.51 -7.43 9.71
N THR A 14 -4.69 -7.50 9.08
CA THR A 14 -5.91 -6.96 9.71
C THR A 14 -6.53 -7.91 10.73
N GLY A 15 -6.06 -9.15 10.80
CA GLY A 15 -6.68 -10.19 11.63
C GLY A 15 -7.75 -11.02 10.92
N HIS A 16 -8.04 -10.71 9.65
CA HIS A 16 -9.06 -11.36 8.84
C HIS A 16 -8.52 -11.82 7.49
N ASP A 17 -7.34 -12.44 7.48
CA ASP A 17 -6.68 -12.93 6.26
C ASP A 17 -6.49 -11.84 5.20
N HIS A 18 -6.21 -10.62 5.64
CA HIS A 18 -6.07 -9.47 4.77
C HIS A 18 -4.84 -8.65 5.15
N TRP A 19 -4.06 -8.27 4.14
CA TRP A 19 -2.86 -7.46 4.29
C TRP A 19 -3.07 -6.08 3.67
N ILE A 20 -2.61 -5.05 4.35
CA ILE A 20 -2.72 -3.65 3.91
C ILE A 20 -1.41 -2.93 4.16
N LEU A 21 -1.27 -1.73 3.61
CA LEU A 21 -0.06 -0.93 3.71
C LEU A 21 -0.35 0.43 4.32
N SER A 22 0.43 0.82 5.34
CA SER A 22 0.46 2.21 5.76
C SER A 22 1.75 2.87 5.32
N ILE A 23 1.68 4.16 5.00
CA ILE A 23 2.78 4.97 4.53
C ILE A 23 2.80 6.26 5.34
N GLN A 24 3.97 6.69 5.77
CA GLN A 24 4.18 8.06 6.23
C GLN A 24 5.18 8.71 5.30
N ASP A 25 4.79 9.80 4.65
CA ASP A 25 5.68 10.48 3.71
C ASP A 25 6.64 11.43 4.45
N THR A 26 7.50 12.13 3.70
CA THR A 26 8.50 13.01 4.29
C THR A 26 7.88 14.19 5.03
N SER A 27 6.65 14.58 4.71
CA SER A 27 5.94 15.64 5.41
C SER A 27 5.29 15.19 6.72
N GLY A 28 5.31 13.88 6.99
CA GLY A 28 4.64 13.29 8.15
C GLY A 28 3.19 12.89 7.90
N THR A 29 2.68 13.07 6.68
CA THR A 29 1.32 12.68 6.32
C THR A 29 1.21 11.17 6.25
N VAL A 30 0.14 10.60 6.84
CA VAL A 30 -0.08 9.16 6.91
C VAL A 30 -1.16 8.75 5.93
N PHE A 31 -0.91 7.67 5.19
CA PHE A 31 -1.82 7.10 4.21
C PHE A 31 -2.01 5.62 4.49
N LEU A 32 -3.21 5.13 4.26
CA LEU A 32 -3.51 3.69 4.34
C LEU A 32 -4.00 3.23 2.98
N LEU A 33 -3.27 2.31 2.38
CA LEU A 33 -3.57 1.76 1.06
C LEU A 33 -4.08 0.34 1.21
N ASP A 34 -5.32 0.12 0.79
CA ASP A 34 -6.01 -1.15 0.98
C ASP A 34 -6.68 -1.57 -0.33
N SER A 35 -6.21 -2.67 -0.91
CA SER A 35 -6.71 -3.18 -2.19
C SER A 35 -8.08 -3.86 -2.09
N LYS A 36 -8.65 -3.93 -0.90
CA LYS A 36 -9.97 -4.54 -0.67
C LYS A 36 -10.75 -3.73 0.36
N ASN A 37 -10.97 -2.47 0.06
CA ASN A 37 -11.66 -1.56 0.97
C ASN A 37 -12.46 -0.52 0.20
N PRO A 38 -13.51 -0.93 -0.55
CA PRO A 38 -14.27 0.02 -1.36
C PRO A 38 -15.03 1.04 -0.50
N ARG A 39 -15.30 0.72 0.78
CA ARG A 39 -16.00 1.63 1.70
C ARG A 39 -15.05 2.58 2.44
N GLN A 40 -13.75 2.42 2.27
CA GLN A 40 -12.73 3.26 2.91
C GLN A 40 -12.90 3.30 4.43
N THR A 41 -13.02 2.12 5.04
CA THR A 41 -13.12 1.96 6.50
C THR A 41 -11.82 1.42 7.07
N VAL A 42 -11.58 1.65 8.36
CA VAL A 42 -10.39 1.15 9.05
C VAL A 42 -10.84 0.31 10.24
N SER A 43 -10.40 -0.94 10.31
CA SER A 43 -10.72 -1.82 11.42
C SER A 43 -10.10 -1.34 12.72
N ALA A 44 -10.71 -1.72 13.86
CA ALA A 44 -10.18 -1.35 15.18
C ALA A 44 -8.77 -1.89 15.38
N SER A 45 -8.47 -3.11 14.94
CA SER A 45 -7.14 -3.70 15.09
C SER A 45 -6.09 -2.92 14.29
N THR A 46 -6.44 -2.45 13.09
CA THR A 46 -5.54 -1.62 12.28
C THR A 46 -5.31 -0.27 12.94
N GLN A 47 -6.35 0.35 13.47
CA GLN A 47 -6.21 1.62 14.19
C GLN A 47 -5.25 1.50 15.37
N ILE A 48 -5.36 0.41 16.14
CA ILE A 48 -4.46 0.14 17.27
C ILE A 48 -3.02 -0.01 16.77
N GLN A 49 -2.79 -0.78 15.72
CA GLN A 49 -1.45 -0.97 15.16
C GLN A 49 -0.85 0.36 14.72
N MET A 50 -1.63 1.16 14.00
CA MET A 50 -1.17 2.45 13.48
C MET A 50 -0.89 3.45 14.60
N SER A 51 -1.68 3.42 15.67
CA SER A 51 -1.46 4.33 16.82
C SER A 51 -0.13 4.06 17.53
N ARG A 52 0.39 2.85 17.43
CA ARG A 52 1.68 2.48 18.02
C ARG A 52 2.85 2.91 17.15
N ILE A 53 2.63 3.06 15.86
CA ILE A 53 3.69 3.41 14.90
C ILE A 53 3.74 4.92 14.68
N TYR A 54 2.58 5.53 14.52
CA TYR A 54 2.43 6.93 14.16
C TYR A 54 1.77 7.68 15.33
N SER A 55 2.52 8.03 16.35
CA SER A 55 1.94 8.77 17.46
C SER A 55 2.32 10.24 17.36
N SER A 56 1.39 11.14 17.70
CA SER A 56 1.64 12.56 17.79
C SER A 56 1.19 13.06 19.17
N ASN A 57 2.06 12.97 20.16
CA ASN A 57 1.91 13.57 21.48
C ASN A 57 0.50 13.41 22.10
N GLY A 58 -0.08 12.21 21.97
CA GLY A 58 -1.40 11.92 22.53
C GLY A 58 -2.58 12.38 21.70
N ASN A 59 -2.37 13.05 20.59
CA ASN A 59 -3.43 13.50 19.70
C ASN A 59 -3.76 12.44 18.65
N MET A 60 -4.99 12.49 18.14
CA MET A 60 -5.41 11.66 17.02
C MET A 60 -4.61 12.03 15.78
N ILE A 61 -4.17 11.03 15.04
CA ILE A 61 -3.45 11.23 13.79
C ILE A 61 -4.42 11.11 12.62
N PRO A 62 -4.52 12.14 11.75
CA PRO A 62 -5.30 12.02 10.53
C PRO A 62 -4.68 10.96 9.62
N VAL A 63 -5.49 10.02 9.16
CA VAL A 63 -5.08 9.00 8.22
C VAL A 63 -5.85 9.20 6.93
N ASN A 64 -5.14 9.36 5.82
CA ASN A 64 -5.73 9.51 4.50
C ASN A 64 -6.02 8.13 3.92
N LEU A 65 -7.22 7.95 3.39
CA LEU A 65 -7.65 6.71 2.74
C LEU A 65 -7.82 6.97 1.24
N PRO A 66 -6.73 7.05 0.48
CA PRO A 66 -6.86 7.35 -0.95
C PRO A 66 -7.52 6.19 -1.69
N THR A 67 -8.16 6.53 -2.81
CA THR A 67 -8.66 5.52 -3.73
C THR A 67 -7.48 4.83 -4.40
N VAL A 68 -7.42 3.50 -4.33
CA VAL A 68 -6.40 2.70 -4.99
C VAL A 68 -7.07 1.58 -5.78
N GLN A 69 -6.30 0.94 -6.65
CA GLN A 69 -6.79 -0.22 -7.40
C GLN A 69 -7.31 -1.29 -6.44
N GLN A 70 -8.51 -1.80 -6.69
CA GLN A 70 -9.10 -2.85 -5.88
C GLN A 70 -8.82 -4.22 -6.49
N GLN A 71 -8.46 -5.18 -5.65
CA GLN A 71 -8.24 -6.55 -6.09
C GLN A 71 -9.55 -7.21 -6.49
N THR A 72 -9.48 -8.12 -7.46
CA THR A 72 -10.65 -8.84 -7.96
C THR A 72 -10.82 -10.22 -7.35
N ASN A 73 -9.91 -10.61 -6.46
CA ASN A 73 -9.95 -11.90 -5.77
C ASN A 73 -9.64 -11.69 -4.28
N SER A 74 -9.62 -12.78 -3.51
CA SER A 74 -9.39 -12.73 -2.07
C SER A 74 -7.96 -13.08 -1.66
N ILE A 75 -7.06 -13.32 -2.61
CA ILE A 75 -5.73 -13.87 -2.31
C ILE A 75 -4.57 -12.92 -2.62
N ASP A 76 -4.79 -11.83 -3.34
CA ASP A 76 -3.70 -10.95 -3.80
C ASP A 76 -3.43 -9.75 -2.91
N CYS A 77 -4.04 -9.65 -1.74
CA CYS A 77 -3.87 -8.48 -0.86
C CYS A 77 -2.40 -8.28 -0.44
N GLY A 78 -1.69 -9.37 -0.13
CA GLY A 78 -0.27 -9.29 0.22
C GLY A 78 0.59 -8.80 -0.95
N VAL A 79 0.31 -9.29 -2.15
CA VAL A 79 1.02 -8.87 -3.36
C VAL A 79 0.77 -7.38 -3.63
N PHE A 80 -0.47 -6.92 -3.50
CA PHE A 80 -0.80 -5.50 -3.64
C PHE A 80 -0.09 -4.64 -2.60
N ALA A 81 -0.04 -5.08 -1.34
CA ALA A 81 0.65 -4.33 -0.30
C ALA A 81 2.13 -4.16 -0.63
N ILE A 82 2.79 -5.22 -1.09
CA ILE A 82 4.19 -5.18 -1.50
C ILE A 82 4.36 -4.28 -2.74
N ALA A 83 3.45 -4.36 -3.70
CA ALA A 83 3.51 -3.55 -4.91
C ALA A 83 3.38 -2.06 -4.61
N TYR A 84 2.46 -1.68 -3.72
CA TYR A 84 2.31 -0.29 -3.28
C TYR A 84 3.53 0.18 -2.51
N ALA A 85 4.07 -0.65 -1.61
CA ALA A 85 5.27 -0.31 -0.85
C ALA A 85 6.45 -0.04 -1.79
N THR A 86 6.63 -0.89 -2.80
CA THR A 86 7.68 -0.74 -3.81
C THR A 86 7.48 0.56 -4.59
N GLU A 87 6.25 0.84 -5.00
CA GLU A 87 5.93 2.04 -5.76
C GLU A 87 6.19 3.31 -4.95
N PHE A 88 5.89 3.29 -3.65
CA PHE A 88 6.24 4.42 -2.77
C PHE A 88 7.75 4.59 -2.68
N CYS A 89 8.50 3.52 -2.50
CA CYS A 89 9.95 3.59 -2.35
C CYS A 89 10.64 4.11 -3.60
N PHE A 90 10.16 3.74 -4.79
CA PHE A 90 10.77 4.15 -6.06
C PHE A 90 10.21 5.45 -6.61
N ASN A 91 8.92 5.71 -6.44
CA ASN A 91 8.22 6.81 -7.11
C ASN A 91 7.40 7.69 -6.17
N GLN A 92 7.49 7.49 -4.85
CA GLN A 92 6.79 8.26 -3.83
C GLN A 92 5.25 8.20 -3.95
N TYR A 93 4.72 7.11 -4.49
CA TYR A 93 3.28 6.91 -4.64
C TYR A 93 2.62 6.77 -3.26
N THR A 94 1.59 7.58 -2.98
CA THR A 94 0.85 7.55 -1.72
C THR A 94 -0.63 7.21 -1.91
N GLY A 95 -0.99 6.70 -3.08
CA GLY A 95 -2.35 6.31 -3.41
C GLY A 95 -2.99 7.26 -4.41
N GLY A 96 -4.21 6.94 -4.77
CA GLY A 96 -4.96 7.71 -5.75
C GLY A 96 -5.13 6.97 -7.07
N LYS A 97 -5.88 7.59 -7.95
CA LYS A 97 -6.14 7.07 -9.30
C LYS A 97 -4.94 7.33 -10.20
N GLY A 98 -4.84 6.58 -11.28
CA GLY A 98 -3.76 6.75 -12.26
C GLY A 98 -2.68 5.69 -12.19
N LEU A 99 -2.67 4.87 -11.14
CA LEU A 99 -1.78 3.72 -11.04
C LEU A 99 -2.62 2.45 -11.09
N THR A 100 -2.38 1.63 -12.10
CA THR A 100 -3.04 0.33 -12.25
C THR A 100 -2.00 -0.72 -12.55
N PHE A 101 -1.87 -1.69 -11.65
CA PHE A 101 -0.95 -2.80 -11.84
C PHE A 101 -1.55 -3.82 -12.81
N ASN A 102 -0.68 -4.47 -13.57
CA ASN A 102 -1.06 -5.61 -14.40
C ASN A 102 -1.11 -6.85 -13.51
N THR A 103 -2.31 -7.19 -13.03
CA THR A 103 -2.50 -8.23 -12.03
C THR A 103 -2.10 -9.61 -12.52
N SER A 104 -2.16 -9.86 -13.81
CA SER A 104 -1.85 -11.19 -14.37
C SER A 104 -0.38 -11.57 -14.22
N VAL A 105 0.52 -10.59 -14.02
CA VAL A 105 1.97 -10.85 -13.94
C VAL A 105 2.58 -10.44 -12.60
N MET A 106 1.77 -9.99 -11.63
CA MET A 106 2.30 -9.48 -10.36
C MET A 106 3.06 -10.56 -9.57
N ARG A 107 2.50 -11.77 -9.48
CA ARG A 107 3.14 -12.86 -8.72
C ARG A 107 4.42 -13.31 -9.37
N ASP A 108 4.46 -13.42 -10.70
CA ASP A 108 5.67 -13.77 -11.44
C ASP A 108 6.74 -12.70 -11.25
N HIS A 109 6.34 -11.42 -11.28
CA HIS A 109 7.24 -10.31 -11.04
C HIS A 109 7.86 -10.39 -9.63
N LEU A 110 7.02 -10.64 -8.61
CA LEU A 110 7.50 -10.78 -7.24
C LEU A 110 8.49 -11.94 -7.12
N LEU A 111 8.18 -13.08 -7.75
CA LEU A 111 9.06 -14.22 -7.74
C LEU A 111 10.42 -13.88 -8.35
N GLN A 112 10.44 -13.15 -9.47
CA GLN A 112 11.68 -12.68 -10.08
C GLN A 112 12.46 -11.75 -9.16
N CYS A 113 11.79 -10.82 -8.49
CA CYS A 113 12.42 -9.93 -7.53
C CYS A 113 13.09 -10.72 -6.41
N LEU A 114 12.41 -11.73 -5.87
CA LEU A 114 12.96 -12.56 -4.82
C LEU A 114 14.14 -13.38 -5.31
N SER A 115 14.05 -13.95 -6.51
CA SER A 115 15.13 -14.73 -7.12
C SER A 115 16.38 -13.89 -7.36
N ASN A 116 16.19 -12.65 -7.81
CA ASN A 116 17.27 -11.71 -8.10
C ASN A 116 17.72 -10.93 -6.88
N LYS A 117 17.05 -11.09 -5.75
CA LYS A 117 17.31 -10.36 -4.50
C LYS A 117 17.27 -8.85 -4.69
N GLN A 118 16.35 -8.37 -5.55
CA GLN A 118 16.24 -6.96 -5.88
C GLN A 118 14.78 -6.61 -6.19
N LEU A 119 14.19 -5.71 -5.40
CA LEU A 119 12.85 -5.20 -5.68
C LEU A 119 12.90 -4.22 -6.83
N GLN A 120 11.92 -4.34 -7.72
CA GLN A 120 11.69 -3.42 -8.84
C GLN A 120 10.22 -3.04 -8.87
N PRO A 121 9.88 -1.85 -9.39
CA PRO A 121 8.47 -1.46 -9.54
C PRO A 121 7.68 -2.54 -10.31
N PHE A 122 6.46 -2.77 -9.85
CA PHE A 122 5.60 -3.81 -10.44
C PHE A 122 5.06 -3.35 -11.79
N PRO A 123 4.84 -4.29 -12.73
CA PRO A 123 4.32 -3.95 -14.05
C PRO A 123 2.95 -3.30 -13.99
N LYS A 124 2.76 -2.28 -14.80
CA LYS A 124 1.55 -1.46 -14.85
C LYS A 124 0.83 -1.67 -16.17
N VAL A 125 -0.49 -1.46 -16.14
CA VAL A 125 -1.28 -1.44 -17.36
C VAL A 125 -1.05 -0.09 -18.04
N GLN A 126 -0.72 -0.12 -19.33
CA GLN A 126 -0.55 1.11 -20.10
C GLN A 126 -1.91 1.72 -20.41
N PRO A 127 -2.08 3.04 -20.21
CA PRO A 127 -3.31 3.69 -20.62
C PRO A 127 -3.51 3.54 -22.13
N LYS A 128 -4.77 3.30 -22.54
CA LYS A 128 -5.08 3.26 -23.96
C LYS A 128 -4.83 4.63 -24.59
N LYS A 129 -4.03 4.67 -25.66
CA LYS A 129 -3.89 5.88 -26.43
C LYS A 129 -5.17 6.12 -27.21
N ILE A 130 -5.74 7.30 -27.02
CA ILE A 130 -6.86 7.73 -27.83
C ILE A 130 -6.28 8.31 -29.12
N LEU A 131 -6.52 7.63 -30.22
CA LEU A 131 -6.17 8.16 -31.54
C LEU A 131 -7.23 9.18 -31.95
N LYS A 132 -6.79 10.39 -32.12
CA LYS A 132 -7.66 11.45 -32.67
C LYS A 132 -7.51 11.51 -34.18
#